data_060034f7dbfb048556b30b8cdd48ac7e
#
_entry.id   060034f7dbfb048556b30b8cdd48ac7e
#
_cell.length_a   1.000
_cell.length_b   1.000
_cell.length_c   1.000
_cell.angle_alpha   90.00
_cell.angle_beta   90.00
_cell.angle_gamma   90.00
#
_symmetry.space_group_name_H-M   'P 1'
#
loop_
_entity.id
_entity.type
_entity.pdbx_description
1 polymer ?
#
loop_
_entity_poly.entity_id
_entity_poly.type
_entity_poly.pdbx_seq_one_letter_code
_entity_poly.pdbx_strand_id
1 'polypeptide(L)'
;MYRKVQMENALPVVVIGAGPQGLAAAAHLVERRMPVIVLEAGASPAAAVAEWGHVRLFSEWPELIDAAAARLLCATGWQAPTAGYPTGEQWIETYLAPLAAALGDRIRLGARVTGVSRLGRDRLVDAGRGDQPFTVHVAPTEGEEYRLQARAVIDASGTWATPNPAGADGLPALGESAAADLLSYRIPDFRDRAGFAGTHTVVIGSGHSAVTAVLALARMARRDPSTTVTWVLRRATAGNTFGGGDADELPARGALGKTAKEYVDAGLVSLVTGFRVERVTRAGESAVLVAEDGRTLTADRVVVLTGFRPDLSFLSELRLELDPTLQAPVRIAAEIDPNVHSCGSVAATGAADLAQPEPDFYLVGAKSYGRAPTFLALTGYE
;
A
#
# COMPACT_ATOMS: atom_id res chain seq x y z
N MET A 1 -32.23 6.45 30.80
CA MET A 1 -31.05 6.88 31.53
C MET A 1 -29.99 5.76 31.60
N TYR A 2 -30.32 4.54 31.96
CA TYR A 2 -29.39 3.39 32.03
C TYR A 2 -28.68 3.04 30.71
N ARG A 3 -29.37 3.13 29.57
CA ARG A 3 -28.79 2.83 28.24
C ARG A 3 -27.75 3.87 27.75
N LYS A 4 -27.89 5.12 28.20
CA LYS A 4 -26.95 6.20 27.85
C LYS A 4 -25.64 6.07 28.64
N VAL A 5 -25.72 5.68 29.89
CA VAL A 5 -24.55 5.46 30.77
C VAL A 5 -23.74 4.22 30.36
N GLN A 6 -24.41 3.16 29.82
CA GLN A 6 -23.68 1.99 29.29
C GLN A 6 -22.97 2.28 27.97
N MET A 7 -23.45 3.23 27.16
CA MET A 7 -22.78 3.62 25.91
C MET A 7 -21.56 4.51 26.15
N GLU A 8 -21.52 5.30 27.23
CA GLU A 8 -20.37 6.16 27.57
C GLU A 8 -19.16 5.35 28.10
N ASN A 9 -19.38 4.14 28.60
CA ASN A 9 -18.31 3.26 29.13
C ASN A 9 -17.95 2.07 28.21
N ALA A 10 -18.49 1.98 26.99
CA ALA A 10 -18.13 0.91 26.07
C ALA A 10 -16.74 1.16 25.49
N LEU A 11 -15.85 0.14 25.60
CA LEU A 11 -14.51 0.20 24.97
C LEU A 11 -14.67 0.47 23.45
N PRO A 12 -13.80 1.32 22.87
CA PRO A 12 -13.86 1.65 21.47
C PRO A 12 -13.41 0.46 20.59
N VAL A 13 -13.79 0.51 19.33
CA VAL A 13 -13.07 -0.17 18.26
C VAL A 13 -11.86 0.69 17.91
N VAL A 14 -10.67 0.11 17.89
CA VAL A 14 -9.46 0.78 17.44
C VAL A 14 -9.21 0.43 15.98
N VAL A 15 -9.09 1.45 15.14
CA VAL A 15 -8.68 1.33 13.74
C VAL A 15 -7.24 1.80 13.62
N ILE A 16 -6.36 0.97 13.07
CA ILE A 16 -4.93 1.29 12.90
C ILE A 16 -4.72 1.78 11.46
N GLY A 17 -4.33 3.04 11.32
CA GLY A 17 -4.14 3.74 10.06
C GLY A 17 -5.34 4.60 9.66
N ALA A 18 -5.08 5.86 9.29
CA ALA A 18 -6.05 6.80 8.72
C ALA A 18 -5.88 6.96 7.21
N GLY A 19 -5.51 5.88 6.54
CA GLY A 19 -5.58 5.77 5.09
C GLY A 19 -7.02 5.56 4.60
N PRO A 20 -7.24 5.37 3.29
CA PRO A 20 -8.57 5.23 2.69
C PRO A 20 -9.44 4.18 3.39
N GLN A 21 -8.88 3.00 3.65
CA GLN A 21 -9.58 1.88 4.30
C GLN A 21 -9.91 2.16 5.76
N GLY A 22 -8.96 2.75 6.50
CA GLY A 22 -9.18 3.07 7.91
C GLY A 22 -10.24 4.17 8.09
N LEU A 23 -10.23 5.18 7.23
CA LEU A 23 -11.25 6.22 7.23
C LEU A 23 -12.64 5.67 6.86
N ALA A 24 -12.72 4.78 5.86
CA ALA A 24 -13.95 4.08 5.48
C ALA A 24 -14.46 3.22 6.65
N ALA A 25 -13.62 2.40 7.26
CA ALA A 25 -13.98 1.59 8.43
C ALA A 25 -14.51 2.46 9.58
N ALA A 26 -13.86 3.60 9.86
CA ALA A 26 -14.31 4.53 10.87
C ALA A 26 -15.69 5.13 10.54
N ALA A 27 -15.96 5.47 9.27
CA ALA A 27 -17.25 5.96 8.84
C ALA A 27 -18.37 4.93 9.08
N HIS A 28 -18.13 3.66 8.73
CA HIS A 28 -19.05 2.55 9.00
C HIS A 28 -19.32 2.36 10.49
N LEU A 29 -18.30 2.50 11.35
CA LEU A 29 -18.45 2.41 12.80
C LEU A 29 -19.27 3.58 13.37
N VAL A 30 -19.03 4.81 12.88
CA VAL A 30 -19.78 6.00 13.26
C VAL A 30 -21.25 5.88 12.86
N GLU A 31 -21.54 5.41 11.66
CA GLU A 31 -22.92 5.17 11.18
C GLU A 31 -23.68 4.19 12.09
N ARG A 32 -22.96 3.16 12.60
CA ARG A 32 -23.49 2.18 13.56
C ARG A 32 -23.47 2.67 15.00
N ARG A 33 -23.10 3.92 15.25
CA ARG A 33 -22.98 4.54 16.59
C ARG A 33 -22.03 3.76 17.52
N MET A 34 -21.00 3.15 16.97
CA MET A 34 -19.99 2.46 17.75
C MET A 34 -18.87 3.43 18.12
N PRO A 35 -18.41 3.43 19.38
CA PRO A 35 -17.22 4.19 19.76
C PRO A 35 -16.00 3.74 18.93
N VAL A 36 -15.30 4.69 18.30
CA VAL A 36 -14.15 4.41 17.45
C VAL A 36 -13.02 5.39 17.73
N ILE A 37 -11.78 4.86 17.70
CA ILE A 37 -10.55 5.64 17.72
C ILE A 37 -9.71 5.15 16.53
N VAL A 38 -9.28 6.10 15.69
CA VAL A 38 -8.35 5.84 14.60
C VAL A 38 -6.97 6.31 15.01
N LEU A 39 -5.95 5.44 14.92
CA LEU A 39 -4.56 5.73 15.25
C LEU A 39 -3.76 5.83 13.95
N GLU A 40 -3.25 7.01 13.64
CA GLU A 40 -2.44 7.28 12.46
C GLU A 40 -1.00 7.61 12.87
N ALA A 41 -0.05 6.90 12.28
CA ALA A 41 1.36 7.10 12.56
C ALA A 41 1.91 8.41 11.95
N GLY A 42 1.32 8.86 10.85
CA GLY A 42 1.70 10.09 10.17
C GLY A 42 1.20 11.35 10.87
N ALA A 43 1.75 12.48 10.47
CA ALA A 43 1.35 13.81 10.96
C ALA A 43 0.03 14.32 10.35
N SER A 44 -0.50 13.62 9.36
CA SER A 44 -1.78 13.94 8.69
C SER A 44 -2.54 12.69 8.35
N PRO A 45 -3.89 12.76 8.19
CA PRO A 45 -4.64 11.67 7.58
C PRO A 45 -4.14 11.41 6.16
N ALA A 46 -4.26 10.16 5.71
CA ALA A 46 -3.82 9.72 4.39
C ALA A 46 -2.32 10.00 4.09
N ALA A 47 -1.46 10.04 5.12
CA ALA A 47 -0.04 10.37 4.99
C ALA A 47 0.67 9.50 3.92
N ALA A 48 0.40 8.20 3.88
CA ALA A 48 0.95 7.32 2.86
C ALA A 48 0.48 7.68 1.44
N VAL A 49 -0.77 8.14 1.26
CA VAL A 49 -1.28 8.59 -0.04
C VAL A 49 -0.59 9.89 -0.47
N ALA A 50 -0.30 10.79 0.46
CA ALA A 50 0.41 12.03 0.18
C ALA A 50 1.80 11.80 -0.42
N GLU A 51 2.50 10.73 0.00
CA GLU A 51 3.83 10.38 -0.56
C GLU A 51 3.79 10.02 -2.05
N TRP A 52 2.64 9.55 -2.57
CA TRP A 52 2.42 9.30 -3.99
C TRP A 52 1.30 10.15 -4.59
N GLY A 53 1.03 11.29 -3.99
CA GLY A 53 -0.04 12.21 -4.40
C GLY A 53 0.00 12.63 -5.87
N HIS A 54 1.19 12.68 -6.48
CA HIS A 54 1.41 12.97 -7.89
C HIS A 54 0.99 11.84 -8.86
N VAL A 55 0.77 10.62 -8.35
CA VAL A 55 0.42 9.45 -9.17
C VAL A 55 -1.08 9.44 -9.46
N ARG A 56 -1.46 9.22 -10.73
CA ARG A 56 -2.85 9.05 -11.13
C ARG A 56 -3.33 7.63 -10.87
N LEU A 57 -4.52 7.51 -10.28
CA LEU A 57 -5.15 6.22 -10.04
C LEU A 57 -5.74 5.64 -11.34
N PHE A 58 -5.99 4.33 -11.33
CA PHE A 58 -6.65 3.62 -12.43
C PHE A 58 -8.15 3.48 -12.20
N SER A 59 -8.60 3.67 -10.95
CA SER A 59 -10.01 3.63 -10.57
C SER A 59 -10.64 4.99 -10.77
N GLU A 60 -11.87 4.99 -11.23
CA GLU A 60 -12.70 6.18 -11.33
C GLU A 60 -13.19 6.64 -9.96
N TRP A 61 -13.62 7.90 -9.86
CA TRP A 61 -14.12 8.47 -8.62
C TRP A 61 -15.19 7.62 -7.91
N PRO A 62 -16.20 7.05 -8.59
CA PRO A 62 -17.21 6.22 -7.90
C PRO A 62 -16.63 4.99 -7.17
N GLU A 63 -15.53 4.44 -7.70
CA GLU A 63 -14.85 3.27 -7.11
C GLU A 63 -13.92 3.65 -5.94
N LEU A 64 -13.70 4.93 -5.72
CA LEU A 64 -12.78 5.48 -4.71
C LEU A 64 -13.51 6.07 -3.49
N ILE A 65 -14.84 6.01 -3.47
CA ILE A 65 -15.69 6.63 -2.46
C ILE A 65 -16.51 5.56 -1.76
N ASP A 66 -16.28 5.38 -0.47
CA ASP A 66 -17.05 4.48 0.37
C ASP A 66 -18.46 5.00 0.60
N ALA A 67 -19.44 4.10 0.61
CA ALA A 67 -20.84 4.45 0.74
C ALA A 67 -21.22 5.06 2.12
N ALA A 68 -20.66 4.54 3.21
CA ALA A 68 -20.92 5.11 4.56
C ALA A 68 -20.20 6.45 4.72
N ALA A 69 -18.99 6.57 4.17
CA ALA A 69 -18.27 7.84 4.13
C ALA A 69 -19.01 8.90 3.32
N ALA A 70 -19.56 8.53 2.15
CA ALA A 70 -20.38 9.44 1.34
C ALA A 70 -21.61 9.93 2.12
N ARG A 71 -22.32 9.04 2.83
CA ARG A 71 -23.47 9.43 3.68
C ARG A 71 -23.05 10.36 4.82
N LEU A 72 -21.92 10.09 5.46
CA LEU A 72 -21.39 10.96 6.51
C LEU A 72 -21.06 12.35 5.96
N LEU A 73 -20.42 12.42 4.79
CA LEU A 73 -20.04 13.67 4.13
C LEU A 73 -21.23 14.45 3.58
N CYS A 74 -22.29 13.78 3.12
CA CYS A 74 -23.51 14.46 2.64
C CYS A 74 -24.09 15.43 3.70
N ALA A 75 -23.95 15.10 4.98
CA ALA A 75 -24.39 15.97 6.08
C ALA A 75 -23.61 17.29 6.17
N THR A 76 -22.44 17.37 5.55
CA THR A 76 -21.60 18.60 5.49
C THR A 76 -21.83 19.43 4.23
N GLY A 77 -22.72 19.00 3.33
CA GLY A 77 -22.92 19.62 2.01
C GLY A 77 -21.93 19.18 0.94
N TRP A 78 -21.08 18.21 1.24
CA TRP A 78 -20.13 17.64 0.27
C TRP A 78 -20.86 16.91 -0.86
N GLN A 79 -20.31 17.04 -2.07
CA GLN A 79 -20.82 16.36 -3.27
C GLN A 79 -19.76 15.41 -3.83
N ALA A 80 -20.18 14.18 -4.08
CA ALA A 80 -19.33 13.16 -4.65
C ALA A 80 -18.97 13.48 -6.11
N PRO A 81 -17.69 13.46 -6.50
CA PRO A 81 -17.31 13.43 -7.91
C PRO A 81 -17.87 12.17 -8.60
N THR A 82 -18.34 12.33 -9.84
CA THR A 82 -19.07 11.26 -10.55
C THR A 82 -18.29 10.63 -11.71
N ALA A 83 -17.16 11.22 -12.11
CA ALA A 83 -16.36 10.73 -13.24
C ALA A 83 -14.90 11.20 -13.15
N GLY A 84 -14.03 10.51 -13.87
CA GLY A 84 -12.62 10.83 -14.02
C GLY A 84 -11.72 10.04 -13.07
N TYR A 85 -10.44 10.05 -13.39
CA TYR A 85 -9.36 9.35 -12.67
C TYR A 85 -8.54 10.37 -11.89
N PRO A 86 -8.67 10.47 -10.57
CA PRO A 86 -7.91 11.45 -9.77
C PRO A 86 -6.44 11.07 -9.65
N THR A 87 -5.62 12.05 -9.28
CA THR A 87 -4.32 11.78 -8.65
C THR A 87 -4.53 11.51 -7.15
N GLY A 88 -3.50 10.95 -6.49
CA GLY A 88 -3.56 10.77 -5.03
C GLY A 88 -3.78 12.09 -4.29
N GLU A 89 -3.16 13.19 -4.76
CA GLU A 89 -3.35 14.54 -4.22
C GLU A 89 -4.82 15.01 -4.36
N GLN A 90 -5.41 14.86 -5.55
CA GLN A 90 -6.82 15.17 -5.79
C GLN A 90 -7.76 14.32 -4.92
N TRP A 91 -7.41 13.04 -4.72
CA TRP A 91 -8.18 12.15 -3.86
C TRP A 91 -8.14 12.59 -2.39
N ILE A 92 -6.96 13.00 -1.90
CA ILE A 92 -6.83 13.58 -0.56
C ILE A 92 -7.68 14.83 -0.44
N GLU A 93 -7.48 15.81 -1.32
CA GLU A 93 -8.12 17.11 -1.22
C GLU A 93 -9.66 17.04 -1.33
N THR A 94 -10.15 16.20 -2.26
CA THR A 94 -11.56 16.15 -2.58
C THR A 94 -12.36 15.22 -1.66
N TYR A 95 -11.74 14.15 -1.13
CA TYR A 95 -12.47 13.13 -0.39
C TYR A 95 -11.86 12.76 0.96
N LEU A 96 -10.56 12.37 1.02
CA LEU A 96 -10.01 11.81 2.26
C LEU A 96 -9.86 12.85 3.36
N ALA A 97 -9.42 14.07 3.05
CA ALA A 97 -9.30 15.15 4.03
C ALA A 97 -10.67 15.65 4.53
N PRO A 98 -11.68 15.89 3.67
CA PRO A 98 -13.04 16.13 4.12
C PRO A 98 -13.60 15.02 5.03
N LEU A 99 -13.36 13.75 4.70
CA LEU A 99 -13.81 12.62 5.51
C LEU A 99 -13.11 12.61 6.88
N ALA A 100 -11.80 12.83 6.90
CA ALA A 100 -11.05 12.92 8.15
C ALA A 100 -11.56 14.09 9.02
N ALA A 101 -11.86 15.24 8.42
CA ALA A 101 -12.44 16.39 9.12
C ALA A 101 -13.82 16.05 9.71
N ALA A 102 -14.68 15.31 8.99
CA ALA A 102 -15.98 14.87 9.49
C ALA A 102 -15.86 13.84 10.64
N LEU A 103 -14.81 13.03 10.67
CA LEU A 103 -14.50 12.12 11.76
C LEU A 103 -13.93 12.85 12.99
N GLY A 104 -13.23 13.97 12.80
CA GLY A 104 -12.76 14.87 13.86
C GLY A 104 -11.87 14.21 14.90
N ASP A 105 -12.15 14.45 16.18
CA ASP A 105 -11.35 14.01 17.34
C ASP A 105 -11.22 12.47 17.48
N ARG A 106 -11.92 11.71 16.65
CA ARG A 106 -11.77 10.24 16.61
C ARG A 106 -10.43 9.83 16.01
N ILE A 107 -9.77 10.71 15.26
CA ILE A 107 -8.46 10.46 14.65
C ILE A 107 -7.37 11.05 15.54
N ARG A 108 -6.39 10.21 15.91
CA ARG A 108 -5.19 10.61 16.63
C ARG A 108 -4.00 10.48 15.69
N LEU A 109 -3.41 11.61 15.37
CA LEU A 109 -2.23 11.72 14.50
C LEU A 109 -0.94 11.53 15.29
N GLY A 110 0.15 11.18 14.61
CA GLY A 110 1.44 10.92 15.26
C GLY A 110 1.38 9.77 16.26
N ALA A 111 0.42 8.85 16.12
CA ALA A 111 0.11 7.80 17.07
C ALA A 111 0.45 6.41 16.48
N ARG A 112 1.73 6.07 16.46
CA ARG A 112 2.21 4.79 15.92
C ARG A 112 1.87 3.62 16.85
N VAL A 113 1.15 2.64 16.34
CA VAL A 113 0.93 1.38 17.07
C VAL A 113 2.19 0.53 17.00
N THR A 114 2.66 0.08 18.17
CA THR A 114 3.89 -0.72 18.34
C THR A 114 3.62 -2.13 18.84
N GLY A 115 2.41 -2.41 19.33
CA GLY A 115 2.02 -3.75 19.78
C GLY A 115 0.52 -3.87 19.97
N VAL A 116 -0.02 -5.04 19.66
CA VAL A 116 -1.41 -5.42 19.96
C VAL A 116 -1.41 -6.79 20.62
N SER A 117 -2.11 -6.91 21.76
CA SER A 117 -2.31 -8.19 22.45
C SER A 117 -3.65 -8.20 23.19
N ARG A 118 -3.97 -9.29 23.89
CA ARG A 118 -5.07 -9.32 24.87
C ARG A 118 -4.58 -8.87 26.24
N LEU A 119 -5.38 -8.11 26.96
CA LEU A 119 -5.02 -7.55 28.25
C LEU A 119 -4.59 -8.64 29.24
N GLY A 120 -3.33 -8.60 29.65
CA GLY A 120 -2.76 -9.55 30.62
C GLY A 120 -2.69 -11.01 30.14
N ARG A 121 -2.72 -11.23 28.82
CA ARG A 121 -2.61 -12.56 28.19
C ARG A 121 -1.65 -12.48 27.02
N ASP A 122 -0.49 -13.14 27.15
CA ASP A 122 0.38 -13.38 26.02
C ASP A 122 -0.25 -14.42 25.04
N ARG A 123 0.41 -14.66 23.93
CA ARG A 123 -0.08 -15.55 22.88
C ARG A 123 -0.30 -17.00 23.33
N LEU A 124 0.42 -17.46 24.37
CA LEU A 124 0.37 -18.85 24.85
C LEU A 124 -0.81 -19.08 25.79
N VAL A 125 -1.28 -18.05 26.49
CA VAL A 125 -2.29 -18.19 27.55
C VAL A 125 -3.69 -18.34 26.94
N ASP A 126 -4.33 -19.50 27.14
CA ASP A 126 -5.71 -19.79 26.75
C ASP A 126 -6.75 -19.29 27.75
N ALA A 127 -6.46 -19.45 29.04
CA ALA A 127 -7.43 -19.22 30.11
C ALA A 127 -8.01 -17.80 30.10
N GLY A 128 -9.29 -17.69 29.71
CA GLY A 128 -10.03 -16.43 29.65
C GLY A 128 -9.46 -15.41 28.67
N ARG A 129 -8.68 -15.83 27.65
CA ARG A 129 -8.08 -14.95 26.69
C ARG A 129 -9.14 -14.22 25.83
N GLY A 130 -10.12 -14.96 25.33
CA GLY A 130 -11.19 -14.42 24.50
C GLY A 130 -12.09 -13.40 25.20
N ASP A 131 -12.15 -13.44 26.53
CA ASP A 131 -12.96 -12.52 27.33
C ASP A 131 -12.23 -11.21 27.65
N GLN A 132 -10.91 -11.15 27.39
CA GLN A 132 -10.13 -9.94 27.65
C GLN A 132 -10.26 -8.94 26.49
N PRO A 133 -10.33 -7.64 26.79
CA PRO A 133 -10.20 -6.62 25.76
C PRO A 133 -8.82 -6.66 25.14
N PHE A 134 -8.69 -6.09 23.94
CA PHE A 134 -7.36 -5.81 23.40
C PHE A 134 -6.65 -4.73 24.22
N THR A 135 -5.34 -4.85 24.30
CA THR A 135 -4.44 -3.77 24.67
C THR A 135 -3.63 -3.37 23.44
N VAL A 136 -3.65 -2.08 23.11
CA VAL A 136 -2.95 -1.49 21.96
C VAL A 136 -1.89 -0.55 22.53
N HIS A 137 -0.62 -0.84 22.24
CA HIS A 137 0.51 0.00 22.62
C HIS A 137 0.76 1.04 21.55
N VAL A 138 0.95 2.27 21.97
CA VAL A 138 1.11 3.43 21.08
C VAL A 138 2.35 4.21 21.48
N ALA A 139 3.26 4.40 20.53
CA ALA A 139 4.37 5.33 20.61
C ALA A 139 3.99 6.61 19.85
N PRO A 140 3.63 7.68 20.53
CA PRO A 140 3.30 8.94 19.89
C PRO A 140 4.60 9.63 19.40
N THR A 141 4.46 10.50 18.39
CA THR A 141 5.61 11.33 17.93
C THR A 141 6.10 12.26 19.03
N GLU A 142 5.19 12.73 19.89
CA GLU A 142 5.49 13.59 21.03
C GLU A 142 4.83 13.00 22.29
N GLY A 143 5.56 13.04 23.42
CA GLY A 143 5.08 12.53 24.71
C GLY A 143 5.53 11.10 25.00
N GLU A 144 4.94 10.53 26.05
CA GLU A 144 5.27 9.17 26.52
C GLU A 144 4.45 8.11 25.81
N GLU A 145 5.01 6.90 25.68
CA GLU A 145 4.28 5.73 25.23
C GLU A 145 3.10 5.43 26.16
N TYR A 146 2.00 5.04 25.56
CA TYR A 146 0.79 4.71 26.32
C TYR A 146 0.09 3.47 25.74
N ARG A 147 -0.88 2.96 26.46
CA ARG A 147 -1.72 1.86 26.01
C ARG A 147 -3.19 2.23 26.05
N LEU A 148 -3.94 1.72 25.07
CA LEU A 148 -5.39 1.80 25.00
C LEU A 148 -5.99 0.42 25.18
N GLN A 149 -7.19 0.36 25.76
CA GLN A 149 -8.01 -0.83 25.70
C GLN A 149 -9.03 -0.70 24.56
N ALA A 150 -9.28 -1.79 23.85
CA ALA A 150 -10.24 -1.84 22.76
C ALA A 150 -11.08 -3.12 22.82
N ARG A 151 -12.35 -3.01 22.43
CA ARG A 151 -13.21 -4.20 22.28
C ARG A 151 -12.88 -4.99 21.02
N ALA A 152 -12.46 -4.30 19.97
CA ALA A 152 -12.08 -4.85 18.69
C ALA A 152 -10.96 -4.02 18.06
N VAL A 153 -10.19 -4.62 17.17
CA VAL A 153 -9.12 -3.94 16.42
C VAL A 153 -9.27 -4.24 14.93
N ILE A 154 -9.20 -3.18 14.11
CA ILE A 154 -9.16 -3.26 12.66
C ILE A 154 -7.81 -2.70 12.21
N ASP A 155 -6.96 -3.56 11.66
CA ASP A 155 -5.68 -3.13 11.09
C ASP A 155 -5.85 -2.76 9.62
N ALA A 156 -5.90 -1.46 9.36
CA ALA A 156 -5.93 -0.81 8.05
C ALA A 156 -4.63 -0.08 7.73
N SER A 157 -3.51 -0.46 8.38
CA SER A 157 -2.22 0.24 8.27
C SER A 157 -1.52 0.06 6.91
N GLY A 158 -2.05 -0.82 6.05
CA GLY A 158 -1.53 -1.04 4.70
C GLY A 158 -0.15 -1.67 4.67
N THR A 159 0.54 -1.48 3.53
CA THR A 159 1.86 -2.08 3.25
C THR A 159 2.92 -1.04 2.85
N TRP A 160 2.54 0.23 2.73
CA TRP A 160 3.37 1.31 2.17
C TRP A 160 4.71 1.52 2.89
N ALA A 161 4.74 1.28 4.21
CA ALA A 161 5.95 1.45 5.02
C ALA A 161 7.03 0.40 4.73
N THR A 162 6.69 -0.72 4.07
CA THR A 162 7.58 -1.86 3.90
C THR A 162 7.72 -2.24 2.42
N PRO A 163 8.49 -1.47 1.63
CA PRO A 163 8.77 -1.79 0.23
C PRO A 163 9.58 -3.09 0.12
N ASN A 164 9.38 -3.81 -0.98
CA ASN A 164 10.23 -4.94 -1.31
C ASN A 164 11.59 -4.44 -1.79
N PRO A 165 12.69 -5.14 -1.46
CA PRO A 165 14.03 -4.79 -1.88
C PRO A 165 14.29 -5.03 -3.38
N ALA A 166 15.47 -4.64 -3.85
CA ALA A 166 15.90 -4.83 -5.23
C ALA A 166 16.30 -6.28 -5.55
N GLY A 167 16.74 -7.05 -4.53
CA GLY A 167 17.21 -8.42 -4.73
C GLY A 167 16.15 -9.34 -5.31
N ALA A 168 16.55 -10.18 -6.25
CA ALA A 168 15.62 -11.01 -7.03
C ALA A 168 14.97 -12.13 -6.23
N ASP A 169 15.56 -12.54 -5.13
CA ASP A 169 15.09 -13.56 -4.19
C ASP A 169 14.18 -13.02 -3.07
N GLY A 170 13.96 -11.69 -3.06
CA GLY A 170 13.13 -11.02 -2.06
C GLY A 170 13.90 -10.58 -0.79
N LEU A 171 15.21 -10.78 -0.76
CA LEU A 171 16.13 -10.19 0.22
C LEU A 171 16.74 -8.91 -0.33
N PRO A 172 17.27 -8.01 0.52
CA PRO A 172 18.07 -6.91 0.03
C PRO A 172 19.28 -7.44 -0.78
N ALA A 173 19.53 -6.87 -1.95
CA ALA A 173 20.71 -7.19 -2.72
C ALA A 173 21.97 -6.85 -1.91
N LEU A 174 23.06 -7.60 -2.11
CA LEU A 174 24.31 -7.35 -1.40
C LEU A 174 24.79 -5.92 -1.67
N GLY A 175 24.98 -5.13 -0.63
CA GLY A 175 25.37 -3.72 -0.72
C GLY A 175 24.24 -2.72 -0.98
N GLU A 176 22.99 -3.15 -1.10
CA GLU A 176 21.81 -2.29 -1.34
C GLU A 176 21.69 -1.16 -0.32
N SER A 177 21.88 -1.47 0.97
CA SER A 177 21.84 -0.47 2.05
C SER A 177 22.93 0.59 1.96
N ALA A 178 24.11 0.22 1.47
CA ALA A 178 25.23 1.16 1.31
C ALA A 178 25.04 2.12 0.13
N ALA A 179 24.14 1.79 -0.79
CA ALA A 179 23.78 2.61 -1.96
C ALA A 179 22.37 3.21 -1.84
N ALA A 180 21.77 3.23 -0.65
CA ALA A 180 20.35 3.57 -0.44
C ALA A 180 19.96 4.97 -0.95
N ASP A 181 20.86 5.94 -0.94
CA ASP A 181 20.64 7.29 -1.45
C ASP A 181 20.56 7.37 -2.99
N LEU A 182 20.99 6.33 -3.70
CA LEU A 182 20.86 6.19 -5.16
C LEU A 182 19.60 5.39 -5.55
N LEU A 183 18.91 4.77 -4.58
CA LEU A 183 17.76 3.92 -4.78
C LEU A 183 16.49 4.60 -4.27
N SER A 184 15.44 4.56 -5.08
CA SER A 184 14.09 4.96 -4.66
C SER A 184 13.16 3.75 -4.71
N TYR A 185 12.43 3.47 -3.61
CA TYR A 185 11.49 2.34 -3.53
C TYR A 185 10.04 2.75 -3.79
N ARG A 186 9.85 3.97 -4.25
CA ARG A 186 8.55 4.57 -4.58
C ARG A 186 8.65 5.26 -5.93
N ILE A 187 7.52 5.53 -6.56
CA ILE A 187 7.49 6.31 -7.80
C ILE A 187 7.93 7.73 -7.45
N PRO A 188 9.07 8.22 -7.98
CA PRO A 188 9.47 9.61 -7.75
C PRO A 188 8.49 10.59 -8.39
N ASP A 189 8.44 11.82 -7.87
CA ASP A 189 7.71 12.89 -8.53
C ASP A 189 8.51 13.43 -9.73
N PHE A 190 8.23 12.87 -10.89
CA PHE A 190 8.88 13.26 -12.15
C PHE A 190 8.45 14.64 -12.68
N ARG A 191 7.56 15.36 -11.98
CA ARG A 191 7.29 16.79 -12.25
C ARG A 191 8.53 17.60 -11.87
N ASP A 192 9.24 17.22 -10.82
CA ASP A 192 10.58 17.69 -10.54
C ASP A 192 11.61 16.91 -11.38
N ARG A 193 12.08 17.56 -12.45
CA ARG A 193 13.01 16.95 -13.39
C ARG A 193 14.46 16.94 -12.93
N ALA A 194 14.82 17.71 -11.90
CA ALA A 194 16.21 18.01 -11.56
C ALA A 194 17.04 16.75 -11.20
N GLY A 195 16.39 15.72 -10.66
CA GLY A 195 17.08 14.49 -10.29
C GLY A 195 17.18 13.41 -11.39
N PHE A 196 16.51 13.61 -12.54
CA PHE A 196 16.35 12.57 -13.56
C PHE A 196 16.69 13.02 -14.98
N ALA A 197 16.55 14.32 -15.28
CA ALA A 197 16.91 14.85 -16.59
C ALA A 197 18.43 14.77 -16.82
N GLY A 198 18.83 14.28 -18.00
CA GLY A 198 20.24 14.10 -18.35
C GLY A 198 20.93 12.93 -17.63
N THR A 199 20.17 12.04 -16.97
CA THR A 199 20.72 10.89 -16.25
C THR A 199 20.30 9.56 -16.87
N HIS A 200 21.06 8.51 -16.54
CA HIS A 200 20.64 7.14 -16.81
C HIS A 200 19.89 6.58 -15.60
N THR A 201 18.62 6.30 -15.77
CA THR A 201 17.77 5.69 -14.72
C THR A 201 17.47 4.23 -15.03
N VAL A 202 17.72 3.35 -14.07
CA VAL A 202 17.28 1.96 -14.12
C VAL A 202 16.00 1.79 -13.29
N VAL A 203 14.95 1.24 -13.91
CA VAL A 203 13.68 0.91 -13.22
C VAL A 203 13.60 -0.61 -13.06
N ILE A 204 13.47 -1.09 -11.82
CA ILE A 204 13.35 -2.52 -11.48
C ILE A 204 11.90 -2.83 -11.09
N GLY A 205 11.28 -3.78 -11.76
CA GLY A 205 9.91 -4.23 -11.45
C GLY A 205 9.05 -4.40 -12.68
N SER A 206 7.97 -5.18 -12.54
CA SER A 206 7.05 -5.50 -13.64
C SER A 206 5.60 -5.05 -13.39
N GLY A 207 5.33 -4.42 -12.24
CA GLY A 207 4.00 -3.94 -11.88
C GLY A 207 3.69 -2.56 -12.45
N HIS A 208 2.45 -2.09 -12.22
CA HIS A 208 1.95 -0.80 -12.73
C HIS A 208 2.76 0.40 -12.27
N SER A 209 3.31 0.36 -11.06
CA SER A 209 4.22 1.40 -10.55
C SER A 209 5.46 1.52 -11.45
N ALA A 210 6.05 0.39 -11.86
CA ALA A 210 7.18 0.39 -12.78
C ALA A 210 6.79 0.93 -14.16
N VAL A 211 5.64 0.51 -14.69
CA VAL A 211 5.11 1.03 -15.98
C VAL A 211 4.92 2.54 -15.88
N THR A 212 4.30 3.05 -14.82
CA THR A 212 4.10 4.50 -14.61
C THR A 212 5.43 5.27 -14.60
N ALA A 213 6.44 4.77 -13.87
CA ALA A 213 7.77 5.38 -13.82
C ALA A 213 8.46 5.35 -15.20
N VAL A 214 8.45 4.20 -15.88
CA VAL A 214 9.00 4.04 -17.23
C VAL A 214 8.38 5.02 -18.22
N LEU A 215 7.05 5.17 -18.21
CA LEU A 215 6.36 6.11 -19.09
C LEU A 215 6.73 7.57 -18.80
N ALA A 216 6.86 7.94 -17.53
CA ALA A 216 7.26 9.30 -17.17
C ALA A 216 8.70 9.59 -17.63
N LEU A 217 9.63 8.69 -17.38
CA LEU A 217 11.02 8.80 -17.80
C LEU A 217 11.18 8.78 -19.32
N ALA A 218 10.45 7.92 -20.03
CA ALA A 218 10.46 7.89 -21.50
C ALA A 218 9.95 9.20 -22.14
N ARG A 219 8.92 9.82 -21.54
CA ARG A 219 8.47 11.16 -21.97
C ARG A 219 9.55 12.22 -21.72
N MET A 220 10.35 12.06 -20.69
CA MET A 220 11.49 12.95 -20.40
C MET A 220 12.60 12.74 -21.44
N ALA A 221 12.97 11.48 -21.72
CA ALA A 221 13.95 11.11 -22.76
C ALA A 221 13.59 11.61 -24.16
N ARG A 222 12.29 11.64 -24.51
CA ARG A 222 11.83 12.24 -25.79
C ARG A 222 12.11 13.74 -25.90
N ARG A 223 12.19 14.45 -24.78
CA ARG A 223 12.45 15.89 -24.74
C ARG A 223 13.93 16.21 -24.56
N ASP A 224 14.65 15.29 -23.95
CA ASP A 224 16.07 15.40 -23.64
C ASP A 224 16.75 14.06 -23.90
N PRO A 225 17.38 13.88 -25.08
CA PRO A 225 18.05 12.64 -25.47
C PRO A 225 19.22 12.21 -24.56
N SER A 226 19.74 13.11 -23.70
CA SER A 226 20.74 12.76 -22.69
C SER A 226 20.15 11.95 -21.53
N THR A 227 18.82 11.97 -21.36
CA THR A 227 18.09 11.12 -20.41
C THR A 227 17.91 9.73 -21.00
N THR A 228 18.34 8.71 -20.32
CA THR A 228 18.19 7.32 -20.78
C THR A 228 17.52 6.45 -19.73
N VAL A 229 16.77 5.44 -20.18
CA VAL A 229 15.94 4.59 -19.32
C VAL A 229 16.21 3.12 -19.63
N THR A 230 16.56 2.35 -18.60
CA THR A 230 16.62 0.90 -18.70
C THR A 230 15.55 0.30 -17.78
N TRP A 231 14.67 -0.53 -18.34
CA TRP A 231 13.65 -1.24 -17.60
C TRP A 231 14.08 -2.69 -17.39
N VAL A 232 14.20 -3.09 -16.12
CA VAL A 232 14.75 -4.37 -15.70
C VAL A 232 13.66 -5.29 -15.18
N LEU A 233 13.58 -6.48 -15.78
CA LEU A 233 12.68 -7.55 -15.34
C LEU A 233 13.49 -8.78 -14.91
N ARG A 234 13.14 -9.33 -13.73
CA ARG A 234 13.76 -10.59 -13.24
C ARG A 234 13.33 -11.83 -14.05
N ARG A 235 12.14 -11.76 -14.71
CA ARG A 235 11.64 -12.83 -15.58
C ARG A 235 12.43 -12.88 -16.87
N ALA A 236 12.61 -14.09 -17.42
CA ALA A 236 13.35 -14.30 -18.67
C ALA A 236 12.65 -13.67 -19.89
N THR A 237 11.37 -13.40 -19.81
CA THR A 237 10.57 -12.79 -20.89
C THR A 237 9.73 -11.64 -20.34
N ALA A 238 9.34 -10.72 -21.20
CA ALA A 238 8.42 -9.63 -20.84
C ALA A 238 7.02 -10.16 -20.45
N GLY A 239 6.58 -11.29 -21.04
CA GLY A 239 5.32 -11.95 -20.71
C GLY A 239 4.16 -10.96 -20.61
N ASN A 240 3.41 -11.05 -19.49
CA ASN A 240 2.25 -10.20 -19.22
C ASN A 240 2.63 -8.82 -18.63
N THR A 241 3.90 -8.39 -18.72
CA THR A 241 4.36 -7.10 -18.13
C THR A 241 3.63 -5.90 -18.76
N PHE A 242 3.20 -6.03 -20.01
CA PHE A 242 2.43 -4.99 -20.69
C PHE A 242 0.91 -5.06 -20.43
N GLY A 243 0.45 -5.96 -19.54
CA GLY A 243 -0.96 -6.13 -19.20
C GLY A 243 -1.80 -6.74 -20.33
N GLY A 244 -3.13 -6.68 -20.17
CA GLY A 244 -4.10 -7.24 -21.13
C GLY A 244 -4.35 -6.37 -22.36
N GLY A 245 -3.73 -5.19 -22.48
CA GLY A 245 -3.99 -4.26 -23.57
C GLY A 245 -5.46 -3.86 -23.68
N ASP A 246 -6.05 -4.01 -24.86
CA ASP A 246 -7.46 -3.67 -25.12
C ASP A 246 -8.45 -4.68 -24.45
N ALA A 247 -7.95 -5.83 -23.98
CA ALA A 247 -8.72 -6.83 -23.22
C ALA A 247 -8.54 -6.72 -21.70
N ASP A 248 -7.88 -5.66 -21.21
CA ASP A 248 -7.70 -5.43 -19.79
C ASP A 248 -9.03 -5.00 -19.14
N GLU A 249 -9.37 -5.59 -17.99
CA GLU A 249 -10.61 -5.26 -17.25
C GLU A 249 -10.66 -3.79 -16.81
N LEU A 250 -9.48 -3.16 -16.65
CA LEU A 250 -9.35 -1.72 -16.38
C LEU A 250 -8.78 -1.01 -17.62
N PRO A 251 -9.60 -0.27 -18.38
CA PRO A 251 -9.17 0.38 -19.62
C PRO A 251 -7.96 1.32 -19.44
N ALA A 252 -7.93 2.08 -18.35
CA ALA A 252 -6.82 2.96 -18.02
C ALA A 252 -5.51 2.20 -17.79
N ARG A 253 -5.58 1.01 -17.19
CA ARG A 253 -4.45 0.11 -16.97
C ARG A 253 -3.93 -0.46 -18.29
N GLY A 254 -4.82 -0.97 -19.12
CA GLY A 254 -4.49 -1.52 -20.44
C GLY A 254 -3.80 -0.50 -21.34
N ALA A 255 -4.27 0.74 -21.34
CA ALA A 255 -3.67 1.83 -22.10
C ALA A 255 -2.22 2.13 -21.69
N LEU A 256 -1.91 2.06 -20.40
CA LEU A 256 -0.53 2.25 -19.90
C LEU A 256 0.41 1.17 -20.43
N GLY A 257 0.00 -0.09 -20.36
CA GLY A 257 0.80 -1.21 -20.86
C GLY A 257 1.08 -1.12 -22.37
N LYS A 258 0.07 -0.77 -23.14
CA LYS A 258 0.20 -0.55 -24.60
C LYS A 258 1.22 0.55 -24.92
N THR A 259 1.13 1.70 -24.24
CA THR A 259 2.07 2.81 -24.41
C THR A 259 3.50 2.41 -23.98
N ALA A 260 3.65 1.63 -22.90
CA ALA A 260 4.97 1.16 -22.48
C ALA A 260 5.60 0.25 -23.54
N LYS A 261 4.81 -0.64 -24.16
CA LYS A 261 5.28 -1.49 -25.24
C LYS A 261 5.72 -0.65 -26.45
N GLU A 262 4.92 0.34 -26.86
CA GLU A 262 5.28 1.27 -27.96
C GLU A 262 6.61 1.98 -27.69
N TYR A 263 6.90 2.39 -26.45
CA TYR A 263 8.15 3.07 -26.10
C TYR A 263 9.35 2.11 -26.10
N VAL A 264 9.17 0.86 -25.72
CA VAL A 264 10.19 -0.19 -25.85
C VAL A 264 10.47 -0.47 -27.33
N ASP A 265 9.43 -0.69 -28.13
CA ASP A 265 9.54 -0.99 -29.58
C ASP A 265 10.20 0.18 -30.36
N ALA A 266 9.97 1.43 -29.90
CA ALA A 266 10.58 2.63 -30.48
C ALA A 266 12.02 2.90 -29.98
N GLY A 267 12.57 2.06 -29.10
CA GLY A 267 13.92 2.22 -28.55
C GLY A 267 14.08 3.38 -27.56
N LEU A 268 12.98 3.97 -27.08
CA LEU A 268 12.99 5.02 -26.04
C LEU A 268 13.29 4.45 -24.66
N VAL A 269 13.05 3.16 -24.47
CA VAL A 269 13.26 2.41 -23.23
C VAL A 269 14.02 1.15 -23.59
N SER A 270 15.18 0.92 -22.97
CA SER A 270 15.91 -0.32 -23.08
C SER A 270 15.32 -1.35 -22.13
N LEU A 271 14.74 -2.43 -22.67
CA LEU A 271 14.16 -3.50 -21.87
C LEU A 271 15.18 -4.63 -21.65
N VAL A 272 15.49 -4.94 -20.41
CA VAL A 272 16.42 -6.02 -20.02
C VAL A 272 15.65 -7.07 -19.22
N THR A 273 15.52 -8.27 -19.76
CA THR A 273 14.84 -9.41 -19.13
C THR A 273 15.82 -10.42 -18.54
N GLY A 274 15.34 -11.24 -17.60
CA GLY A 274 16.19 -12.24 -16.93
C GLY A 274 17.32 -11.64 -16.10
N PHE A 275 17.22 -10.39 -15.73
CA PHE A 275 18.22 -9.72 -14.93
C PHE A 275 17.84 -9.83 -13.44
N ARG A 276 18.39 -10.84 -12.80
CA ARG A 276 18.12 -11.15 -11.40
C ARG A 276 19.17 -10.45 -10.53
N VAL A 277 18.78 -9.32 -9.94
CA VAL A 277 19.69 -8.50 -9.13
C VAL A 277 20.17 -9.30 -7.91
N GLU A 278 21.48 -9.48 -7.81
CA GLU A 278 22.18 -10.10 -6.67
C GLU A 278 22.87 -9.04 -5.80
N ARG A 279 23.47 -8.04 -6.45
CA ARG A 279 24.32 -7.05 -5.77
C ARG A 279 24.08 -5.65 -6.33
N VAL A 280 24.19 -4.66 -5.44
CA VAL A 280 24.28 -3.24 -5.79
C VAL A 280 25.56 -2.69 -5.18
N THR A 281 26.41 -2.07 -6.00
CA THR A 281 27.62 -1.41 -5.53
C THR A 281 27.63 0.04 -5.96
N ARG A 282 28.28 0.89 -5.17
CA ARG A 282 28.48 2.28 -5.52
C ARG A 282 29.74 2.44 -6.38
N ALA A 283 29.65 3.20 -7.45
CA ALA A 283 30.77 3.63 -8.29
C ALA A 283 30.70 5.15 -8.46
N GLY A 284 31.35 5.89 -7.55
CA GLY A 284 31.20 7.35 -7.48
C GLY A 284 29.77 7.77 -7.14
N GLU A 285 29.17 8.57 -8.01
CA GLU A 285 27.77 9.05 -7.90
C GLU A 285 26.75 8.10 -8.56
N SER A 286 27.20 6.96 -9.09
CA SER A 286 26.35 5.99 -9.78
C SER A 286 26.28 4.68 -9.00
N ALA A 287 25.22 3.91 -9.23
CA ALA A 287 25.04 2.53 -8.76
C ALA A 287 25.44 1.55 -9.88
N VAL A 288 26.09 0.46 -9.53
CA VAL A 288 26.30 -0.68 -10.41
C VAL A 288 25.46 -1.85 -9.90
N LEU A 289 24.48 -2.25 -10.69
CA LEU A 289 23.69 -3.44 -10.46
C LEU A 289 24.40 -4.64 -11.06
N VAL A 290 24.51 -5.72 -10.30
CA VAL A 290 25.11 -6.98 -10.75
C VAL A 290 24.03 -8.06 -10.67
N ALA A 291 23.83 -8.78 -11.76
CA ALA A 291 22.92 -9.91 -11.80
C ALA A 291 23.61 -11.22 -11.41
N GLU A 292 22.82 -12.24 -11.02
CA GLU A 292 23.30 -13.60 -10.69
C GLU A 292 24.16 -14.23 -11.81
N ASP A 293 23.90 -13.87 -13.07
CA ASP A 293 24.64 -14.36 -14.25
C ASP A 293 25.88 -13.53 -14.60
N GLY A 294 26.23 -12.56 -13.77
CA GLY A 294 27.41 -11.69 -13.94
C GLY A 294 27.21 -10.48 -14.84
N ARG A 295 26.03 -10.31 -15.48
CA ARG A 295 25.74 -9.07 -16.21
C ARG A 295 25.71 -7.87 -15.26
N THR A 296 26.10 -6.72 -15.78
CA THR A 296 26.13 -5.47 -15.00
C THR A 296 25.40 -4.36 -15.71
N LEU A 297 24.79 -3.47 -14.94
CA LEU A 297 24.17 -2.22 -15.38
C LEU A 297 24.63 -1.09 -14.48
N THR A 298 25.15 -0.02 -15.05
CA THR A 298 25.49 1.20 -14.31
C THR A 298 24.33 2.20 -14.45
N ALA A 299 23.94 2.85 -13.38
CA ALA A 299 22.85 3.80 -13.34
C ALA A 299 23.15 4.97 -12.40
N ASP A 300 22.78 6.18 -12.81
CA ASP A 300 22.86 7.36 -11.94
C ASP A 300 21.74 7.32 -10.88
N ARG A 301 20.60 6.72 -11.23
CA ARG A 301 19.44 6.53 -10.32
C ARG A 301 18.84 5.14 -10.54
N VAL A 302 18.41 4.53 -9.46
CA VAL A 302 17.70 3.25 -9.49
C VAL A 302 16.32 3.41 -8.83
N VAL A 303 15.28 3.03 -9.56
CA VAL A 303 13.89 3.08 -9.07
C VAL A 303 13.40 1.65 -8.90
N VAL A 304 13.27 1.20 -7.65
CA VAL A 304 12.93 -0.18 -7.27
C VAL A 304 11.44 -0.27 -7.00
N LEU A 305 10.67 -0.80 -7.94
CA LEU A 305 9.20 -0.87 -7.89
C LEU A 305 8.74 -2.34 -7.91
N THR A 306 9.24 -3.09 -6.96
CA THR A 306 9.02 -4.53 -6.79
C THR A 306 7.83 -4.85 -5.90
N GLY A 307 7.06 -3.84 -5.51
CA GLY A 307 5.88 -3.94 -4.65
C GLY A 307 6.19 -3.74 -3.17
N PHE A 308 5.23 -4.12 -2.34
CA PHE A 308 5.27 -3.93 -0.89
C PHE A 308 4.89 -5.22 -0.18
N ARG A 309 5.16 -5.29 1.12
CA ARG A 309 4.78 -6.41 1.99
C ARG A 309 4.16 -5.91 3.29
N PRO A 310 3.30 -6.69 3.98
CA PRO A 310 2.74 -6.27 5.25
C PRO A 310 3.82 -6.28 6.35
N ASP A 311 3.80 -5.28 7.23
CA ASP A 311 4.46 -5.37 8.52
C ASP A 311 3.49 -6.00 9.52
N LEU A 312 3.80 -7.20 9.97
CA LEU A 312 3.02 -7.97 10.93
C LEU A 312 3.70 -8.03 12.32
N SER A 313 4.84 -7.36 12.48
CA SER A 313 5.69 -7.46 13.68
C SER A 313 4.97 -7.04 14.96
N PHE A 314 4.18 -5.97 14.93
CA PHE A 314 3.42 -5.47 16.07
C PHE A 314 2.17 -6.30 16.41
N LEU A 315 1.86 -7.32 15.61
CA LEU A 315 0.76 -8.27 15.82
C LEU A 315 1.24 -9.63 16.32
N SER A 316 2.51 -9.76 16.71
CA SER A 316 3.14 -11.04 17.10
C SER A 316 2.43 -11.75 18.26
N GLU A 317 1.75 -11.00 19.14
CA GLU A 317 1.00 -11.54 20.26
C GLU A 317 -0.45 -11.92 19.94
N LEU A 318 -0.87 -11.76 18.70
CA LEU A 318 -2.18 -12.21 18.22
C LEU A 318 -2.11 -13.59 17.56
N ARG A 319 -3.20 -14.32 17.66
CA ARG A 319 -3.36 -15.64 17.02
C ARG A 319 -3.93 -15.44 15.62
N LEU A 320 -3.04 -15.24 14.67
CA LEU A 320 -3.40 -15.03 13.26
C LEU A 320 -3.27 -16.33 12.49
N GLU A 321 -4.19 -16.56 11.57
CA GLU A 321 -4.16 -17.65 10.60
C GLU A 321 -3.93 -17.06 9.19
N LEU A 322 -2.66 -17.01 8.82
CA LEU A 322 -2.20 -16.41 7.57
C LEU A 322 -1.55 -17.48 6.71
N ASP A 323 -1.81 -17.41 5.40
CA ASP A 323 -1.09 -18.22 4.42
C ASP A 323 0.41 -17.94 4.50
N PRO A 324 1.28 -18.94 4.62
CA PRO A 324 2.71 -18.75 4.83
C PRO A 324 3.42 -18.11 3.63
N THR A 325 2.88 -18.23 2.43
CA THR A 325 3.45 -17.67 1.20
C THR A 325 3.01 -16.23 0.98
N LEU A 326 1.70 -16.00 1.08
CA LEU A 326 1.10 -14.69 0.80
C LEU A 326 1.07 -13.77 2.02
N GLN A 327 1.13 -14.30 3.23
CA GLN A 327 0.93 -13.55 4.48
C GLN A 327 -0.45 -12.84 4.52
N ALA A 328 -1.42 -13.42 3.84
CA ALA A 328 -2.82 -13.00 3.79
C ALA A 328 -3.70 -13.95 4.61
N PRO A 329 -4.91 -13.57 5.04
CA PRO A 329 -5.85 -14.50 5.67
C PRO A 329 -6.04 -15.75 4.81
N VAL A 330 -5.94 -16.93 5.42
CA VAL A 330 -5.95 -18.23 4.70
C VAL A 330 -7.19 -18.39 3.82
N ARG A 331 -8.34 -17.88 4.27
CA ARG A 331 -9.61 -18.04 3.56
C ARG A 331 -9.68 -17.35 2.21
N ILE A 332 -8.93 -16.26 2.03
CA ILE A 332 -8.87 -15.52 0.76
C ILE A 332 -7.61 -15.85 -0.05
N ALA A 333 -6.64 -16.54 0.53
CA ALA A 333 -5.33 -16.73 -0.07
C ALA A 333 -5.41 -17.40 -1.45
N ALA A 334 -6.25 -18.43 -1.60
CA ALA A 334 -6.40 -19.14 -2.87
C ALA A 334 -6.97 -18.24 -4.00
N GLU A 335 -7.83 -17.28 -3.65
CA GLU A 335 -8.49 -16.39 -4.62
C GLU A 335 -7.60 -15.23 -5.07
N ILE A 336 -6.63 -14.85 -4.23
CA ILE A 336 -5.71 -13.73 -4.51
C ILE A 336 -4.32 -14.18 -4.95
N ASP A 337 -4.06 -15.50 -5.08
CA ASP A 337 -2.75 -16.02 -5.46
C ASP A 337 -2.39 -15.59 -6.90
N PRO A 338 -1.35 -14.76 -7.08
CA PRO A 338 -0.94 -14.26 -8.39
C PRO A 338 -0.37 -15.35 -9.33
N ASN A 339 -0.12 -16.55 -8.82
CA ASN A 339 0.29 -17.69 -9.63
C ASN A 339 -0.90 -18.40 -10.28
N VAL A 340 -2.11 -18.21 -9.77
CA VAL A 340 -3.35 -18.87 -10.22
C VAL A 340 -4.30 -17.87 -10.87
N HIS A 341 -4.41 -16.67 -10.32
CA HIS A 341 -5.37 -15.64 -10.72
C HIS A 341 -4.71 -14.37 -11.25
N SER A 342 -5.37 -13.68 -12.17
CA SER A 342 -4.98 -12.31 -12.53
C SER A 342 -5.52 -11.31 -11.51
N CYS A 343 -4.83 -10.20 -11.33
CA CYS A 343 -5.18 -9.17 -10.34
C CYS A 343 -6.56 -8.49 -10.55
N GLY A 344 -7.38 -8.92 -11.48
CA GLY A 344 -8.70 -8.31 -11.76
C GLY A 344 -9.88 -9.26 -11.49
N SER A 345 -9.62 -10.53 -11.17
CA SER A 345 -10.64 -11.58 -11.08
C SER A 345 -10.98 -12.01 -9.65
N VAL A 346 -10.69 -11.18 -8.66
CA VAL A 346 -10.96 -11.51 -7.25
C VAL A 346 -12.41 -11.21 -6.92
N ALA A 347 -13.12 -12.18 -6.37
CA ALA A 347 -14.48 -12.01 -5.89
C ALA A 347 -14.52 -11.09 -4.65
N ALA A 348 -15.67 -10.45 -4.41
CA ALA A 348 -15.89 -9.68 -3.19
C ALA A 348 -15.77 -10.58 -1.95
N THR A 349 -15.02 -10.14 -0.95
CA THR A 349 -14.78 -10.85 0.30
C THR A 349 -15.54 -10.20 1.44
N GLY A 350 -16.13 -11.02 2.32
CA GLY A 350 -16.87 -10.54 3.49
C GLY A 350 -16.08 -10.67 4.78
N ALA A 351 -16.67 -10.20 5.89
CA ALA A 351 -16.06 -10.27 7.22
C ALA A 351 -15.70 -11.71 7.64
N ALA A 352 -16.46 -12.72 7.19
CA ALA A 352 -16.17 -14.11 7.47
C ALA A 352 -14.87 -14.61 6.86
N ASP A 353 -14.52 -14.08 5.67
CA ASP A 353 -13.31 -14.45 4.95
C ASP A 353 -12.06 -13.80 5.54
N LEU A 354 -12.23 -12.66 6.19
CA LEU A 354 -11.17 -11.92 6.90
C LEU A 354 -11.04 -12.30 8.39
N ALA A 355 -11.96 -13.15 8.89
CA ALA A 355 -11.95 -13.55 10.30
C ALA A 355 -10.67 -14.32 10.65
N GLN A 356 -10.14 -14.03 11.85
CA GLN A 356 -8.95 -14.65 12.41
C GLN A 356 -9.33 -15.55 13.60
N PRO A 357 -8.48 -16.52 14.00
CA PRO A 357 -8.64 -17.22 15.29
C PRO A 357 -8.66 -16.27 16.48
N GLU A 358 -8.06 -15.09 16.36
CA GLU A 358 -8.21 -14.02 17.34
C GLU A 358 -9.55 -13.31 17.11
N PRO A 359 -10.58 -13.50 17.98
CA PRO A 359 -11.88 -12.90 17.80
C PRO A 359 -11.81 -11.37 17.78
N ASP A 360 -12.69 -10.72 17.02
CA ASP A 360 -12.79 -9.25 16.94
C ASP A 360 -11.52 -8.54 16.44
N PHE A 361 -10.64 -9.27 15.73
CA PHE A 361 -9.49 -8.71 15.03
C PHE A 361 -9.61 -8.95 13.53
N TYR A 362 -9.37 -7.91 12.74
CA TYR A 362 -9.48 -7.95 11.28
C TYR A 362 -8.30 -7.23 10.63
N LEU A 363 -7.76 -7.85 9.56
CA LEU A 363 -6.88 -7.19 8.60
C LEU A 363 -7.72 -6.71 7.43
N VAL A 364 -7.60 -5.45 7.02
CA VAL A 364 -8.40 -4.88 5.92
C VAL A 364 -7.52 -4.12 4.91
N GLY A 365 -8.04 -3.93 3.72
CA GLY A 365 -7.36 -3.22 2.64
C GLY A 365 -6.13 -3.95 2.12
N ALA A 366 -5.12 -3.21 1.67
CA ALA A 366 -3.88 -3.79 1.13
C ALA A 366 -3.20 -4.77 2.09
N LYS A 367 -3.40 -4.61 3.40
CA LYS A 367 -2.84 -5.50 4.42
C LYS A 367 -3.46 -6.90 4.35
N SER A 368 -4.76 -7.03 4.06
CA SER A 368 -5.42 -8.32 3.91
C SER A 368 -4.97 -9.09 2.69
N TYR A 369 -4.43 -8.42 1.68
CA TYR A 369 -3.83 -9.07 0.51
C TYR A 369 -2.40 -9.57 0.78
N GLY A 370 -1.81 -9.20 1.90
CA GLY A 370 -0.48 -9.66 2.26
C GLY A 370 0.56 -9.25 1.21
N ARG A 371 1.20 -10.27 0.60
CA ARG A 371 2.20 -10.10 -0.47
C ARG A 371 1.61 -10.18 -1.87
N ALA A 372 0.32 -10.53 -2.00
CA ALA A 372 -0.35 -10.51 -3.29
C ALA A 372 -0.48 -9.07 -3.80
N PRO A 373 -0.26 -8.82 -5.10
CA PRO A 373 -0.41 -7.49 -5.64
C PRO A 373 -1.89 -7.08 -5.62
N THR A 374 -2.15 -5.88 -5.14
CA THR A 374 -3.46 -5.22 -5.26
C THR A 374 -3.26 -3.79 -5.73
N PHE A 375 -4.18 -3.29 -6.52
CA PHE A 375 -4.20 -1.92 -7.02
C PHE A 375 -5.54 -1.22 -6.75
N LEU A 376 -6.51 -1.94 -6.19
CA LEU A 376 -7.78 -1.37 -5.79
C LEU A 376 -7.60 -0.60 -4.49
N ALA A 377 -7.94 0.69 -4.52
CA ALA A 377 -7.71 1.58 -3.40
C ALA A 377 -8.63 1.30 -2.20
N LEU A 378 -9.79 0.71 -2.44
CA LEU A 378 -10.79 0.33 -1.43
C LEU A 378 -11.05 -1.19 -1.40
N THR A 379 -10.00 -2.00 -1.56
CA THR A 379 -10.10 -3.45 -1.53
C THR A 379 -10.43 -3.98 -0.13
N GLY A 380 -11.30 -4.97 -0.04
CA GLY A 380 -11.46 -5.80 1.17
C GLY A 380 -12.27 -5.17 2.30
N TYR A 381 -13.25 -4.31 1.98
CA TYR A 381 -14.09 -3.77 3.02
C TYR A 381 -15.61 -3.92 2.77
N GLU A 382 -16.04 -4.56 1.71
CA GLU A 382 -17.45 -4.84 1.47
C GLU A 382 -18.08 -5.84 2.45
#